data_f8e701b56b8e01c9699337d5a14a5f81
#
_entry.id   f8e701b56b8e01c9699337d5a14a5f81
#
_cell.length_a   1.000
_cell.length_b   1.000
_cell.length_c   1.000
_cell.angle_alpha   90.00
_cell.angle_beta   90.00
_cell.angle_gamma   90.00
#
_symmetry.space_group_name_H-M   'P 1'
#
loop_
_entity.id
_entity.type
_entity.pdbx_description
1 polymer ?
#
loop_
_entity_poly.entity_id
_entity_poly.type
_entity_poly.pdbx_seq_one_letter_code
_entity_poly.pdbx_strand_id
1 'polypeptide(L)'
;MLDNQCVMASSGTALDPAAQAAPPEDGGDARSFMLHEGSDSGSVPGDDVLVREIGGRVDIRPVIHPDRKPPQRNVGKAWYHFKRYIKDKEQTNEVVAVFDNLPWRELHDEAAAFLQTDRGREIYRAEPYLPTFLDDHEALRCTPKGSFAHAYCDFMEREGLTAAGMVEATKAREDANYFDDGVNWYIERLRDFHDILHIVTGYGRDILGEQCIFAYMYHQRPSPGHLYLAWIGALMVRAQALRSRAPIIGALREARRNGKGCPRIVEQPIQELFALPLEEVRARFNTPAPHVYHKVMDIFREEGIDP
;
A
#
# COMPACT_ATOMS: atom_id res chain seq x y z
N MET A 1 27.04 -11.68 -27.39
CA MET A 1 26.52 -10.39 -27.89
C MET A 1 25.16 -10.19 -27.24
N LEU A 2 25.15 -9.84 -26.01
CA LEU A 2 23.98 -9.43 -25.22
C LEU A 2 24.58 -8.82 -23.97
N ASP A 3 24.85 -7.52 -23.93
CA ASP A 3 25.14 -6.78 -22.69
C ASP A 3 25.38 -5.33 -23.04
N ASN A 4 24.31 -4.58 -23.29
CA ASN A 4 24.49 -3.12 -23.38
C ASN A 4 23.20 -2.31 -23.18
N GLN A 5 22.23 -2.78 -22.37
CA GLN A 5 21.03 -2.00 -22.07
C GLN A 5 20.81 -1.67 -20.59
N CYS A 6 21.52 -2.30 -19.68
CA CYS A 6 21.47 -1.92 -18.26
C CYS A 6 22.64 -0.99 -17.89
N VAL A 7 22.66 0.21 -18.41
CA VAL A 7 23.55 1.25 -17.87
C VAL A 7 22.87 1.81 -16.62
N MET A 8 23.31 1.33 -15.48
CA MET A 8 22.97 1.91 -14.19
C MET A 8 23.35 3.39 -14.23
N ALA A 9 22.35 4.26 -14.23
CA ALA A 9 22.53 5.65 -13.90
C ALA A 9 22.89 5.77 -12.40
N SER A 10 24.17 5.59 -12.08
CA SER A 10 24.78 5.98 -10.80
C SER A 10 25.12 7.47 -10.78
N SER A 11 24.33 8.28 -11.44
CA SER A 11 24.37 9.74 -11.37
C SER A 11 22.93 10.22 -11.46
N GLY A 12 22.47 10.94 -10.44
CA GLY A 12 21.13 11.49 -10.31
C GLY A 12 20.69 12.29 -11.54
N THR A 13 20.24 11.60 -12.55
CA THR A 13 19.53 12.17 -13.69
C THR A 13 18.07 11.77 -13.53
N ALA A 14 17.26 12.77 -13.27
CA ALA A 14 15.82 12.70 -13.25
C ALA A 14 15.32 11.93 -14.48
N LEU A 15 14.47 10.94 -14.26
CA LEU A 15 13.62 10.36 -15.29
C LEU A 15 12.85 11.51 -15.96
N ASP A 16 12.75 11.48 -17.30
CA ASP A 16 12.09 12.48 -18.11
C ASP A 16 10.67 12.79 -17.56
N PRO A 17 10.37 14.02 -17.12
CA PRO A 17 9.09 14.39 -16.56
C PRO A 17 7.94 14.40 -17.58
N ALA A 18 8.21 14.14 -18.87
CA ALA A 18 7.20 14.11 -19.93
C ALA A 18 6.31 12.84 -19.91
N ALA A 19 6.67 11.80 -19.14
CA ALA A 19 5.88 10.57 -19.02
C ALA A 19 4.85 10.57 -17.87
N GLN A 20 4.75 11.67 -17.11
CA GLN A 20 3.68 11.81 -16.14
C GLN A 20 2.37 12.12 -16.87
N ALA A 21 1.50 11.13 -17.00
CA ALA A 21 0.13 11.35 -17.42
C ALA A 21 -0.50 12.39 -16.49
N ALA A 22 -0.77 13.58 -17.02
CA ALA A 22 -1.55 14.60 -16.34
C ALA A 22 -2.92 13.99 -15.98
N PRO A 23 -3.48 14.32 -14.81
CA PRO A 23 -4.85 13.96 -14.52
C PRO A 23 -5.76 14.57 -15.61
N PRO A 24 -6.87 13.92 -16.01
CA PRO A 24 -7.75 14.45 -17.01
C PRO A 24 -8.24 15.85 -16.57
N GLU A 25 -8.10 16.81 -17.47
CA GLU A 25 -8.68 18.15 -17.34
C GLU A 25 -10.20 18.01 -17.41
N ASP A 26 -10.85 17.88 -16.25
CA ASP A 26 -12.28 18.10 -16.16
C ASP A 26 -12.52 19.41 -15.42
N GLY A 27 -13.23 20.31 -16.12
CA GLY A 27 -13.43 21.71 -15.78
C GLY A 27 -14.26 21.92 -14.51
N GLY A 28 -13.62 21.95 -13.38
CA GLY A 28 -14.15 22.39 -12.10
C GLY A 28 -13.26 23.48 -11.54
N ASP A 29 -13.73 24.69 -11.67
CA ASP A 29 -13.39 25.97 -11.05
C ASP A 29 -12.11 25.97 -10.16
N ALA A 30 -10.97 26.15 -10.81
CA ALA A 30 -9.71 26.44 -10.15
C ALA A 30 -9.82 27.78 -9.44
N ARG A 31 -10.25 27.79 -8.18
CA ARG A 31 -10.07 28.95 -7.32
C ARG A 31 -8.58 29.17 -7.14
N SER A 32 -8.10 30.10 -7.97
CA SER A 32 -6.83 30.79 -7.86
C SER A 32 -6.46 31.04 -6.40
N PHE A 33 -5.49 30.28 -5.90
CA PHE A 33 -4.79 30.65 -4.68
C PHE A 33 -3.85 31.79 -5.07
N MET A 34 -4.24 33.02 -4.72
CA MET A 34 -3.47 34.22 -4.98
C MET A 34 -2.05 34.07 -4.43
N LEU A 35 -1.09 34.22 -5.34
CA LEU A 35 0.29 34.52 -5.01
C LEU A 35 0.30 35.81 -4.19
N HIS A 36 0.57 35.71 -2.90
CA HIS A 36 0.98 36.85 -2.10
C HIS A 36 2.46 37.10 -2.40
N GLU A 37 2.72 38.09 -3.27
CA GLU A 37 4.01 38.75 -3.30
C GLU A 37 4.16 39.55 -1.99
N GLY A 38 4.99 39.04 -1.11
CA GLY A 38 5.30 39.68 0.17
C GLY A 38 6.64 39.22 0.72
N SER A 39 7.66 40.01 0.41
CA SER A 39 8.94 40.20 1.15
C SER A 39 9.62 39.01 1.78
N ASP A 40 10.72 38.66 1.13
CA ASP A 40 11.94 37.99 1.59
C ASP A 40 12.19 38.07 3.11
N SER A 41 11.89 37.00 3.80
CA SER A 41 12.60 36.54 4.99
C SER A 41 12.55 35.02 4.95
N GLY A 42 13.71 34.37 4.75
CA GLY A 42 13.83 32.92 4.66
C GLY A 42 13.37 32.21 5.94
N SER A 43 12.06 32.10 6.12
CA SER A 43 11.46 31.25 7.12
C SER A 43 11.52 29.84 6.58
N VAL A 44 12.18 28.93 7.29
CA VAL A 44 12.05 27.48 7.13
C VAL A 44 10.54 27.19 7.06
N PRO A 45 10.05 26.42 6.05
CA PRO A 45 8.65 26.03 6.02
C PRO A 45 8.27 25.46 7.37
N GLY A 46 7.17 25.93 7.98
CA GLY A 46 6.69 25.42 9.26
C GLY A 46 6.47 23.92 9.19
N ASP A 47 6.47 23.23 10.33
CA ASP A 47 6.33 21.77 10.41
C ASP A 47 5.04 21.22 9.76
N ASP A 48 4.09 22.09 9.44
CA ASP A 48 2.80 21.78 8.87
C ASP A 48 2.77 21.73 7.32
N VAL A 49 3.93 21.97 6.66
CA VAL A 49 4.00 22.06 5.20
C VAL A 49 5.05 21.10 4.64
N LEU A 50 4.68 20.44 3.57
CA LEU A 50 5.55 19.57 2.78
C LEU A 50 5.98 20.27 1.51
N VAL A 51 7.26 20.18 1.19
CA VAL A 51 7.84 20.79 -0.01
C VAL A 51 8.61 19.73 -0.78
N ARG A 52 8.34 19.62 -2.09
CA ARG A 52 9.12 18.79 -3.02
C ARG A 52 9.26 19.48 -4.37
N GLU A 53 10.24 19.08 -5.14
CA GLU A 53 10.43 19.54 -6.51
C GLU A 53 10.00 18.45 -7.49
N ILE A 54 9.11 18.79 -8.42
CA ILE A 54 8.64 17.88 -9.47
C ILE A 54 8.80 18.59 -10.80
N GLY A 55 9.65 18.05 -11.70
CA GLY A 55 9.84 18.62 -13.03
C GLY A 55 10.26 20.09 -13.03
N GLY A 56 11.11 20.51 -12.09
CA GLY A 56 11.58 21.89 -11.95
C GLY A 56 10.54 22.87 -11.36
N ARG A 57 9.42 22.36 -10.84
CA ARG A 57 8.41 23.14 -10.12
C ARG A 57 8.38 22.76 -8.65
N VAL A 58 8.30 23.75 -7.79
CA VAL A 58 8.13 23.54 -6.35
C VAL A 58 6.67 23.25 -6.07
N ASP A 59 6.40 22.05 -5.53
CA ASP A 59 5.08 21.60 -5.07
C ASP A 59 5.03 21.76 -3.54
N ILE A 60 4.06 22.54 -3.06
CA ILE A 60 3.89 22.85 -1.63
C ILE A 60 2.52 22.37 -1.21
N ARG A 61 2.45 21.47 -0.22
CA ARG A 61 1.21 20.90 0.28
C ARG A 61 1.15 20.94 1.80
N PRO A 62 -0.02 21.10 2.41
CA PRO A 62 -0.15 20.95 3.85
C PRO A 62 0.06 19.48 4.25
N VAL A 63 0.57 19.25 5.45
CA VAL A 63 0.62 17.90 6.03
C VAL A 63 -0.79 17.35 6.20
N ILE A 64 -1.70 18.16 6.75
CA ILE A 64 -3.13 17.86 6.87
C ILE A 64 -3.92 19.02 6.28
N HIS A 65 -4.80 18.74 5.31
CA HIS A 65 -5.66 19.79 4.74
C HIS A 65 -6.65 20.29 5.80
N PRO A 66 -6.88 21.64 5.92
CA PRO A 66 -7.74 22.23 6.96
C PRO A 66 -9.18 21.68 6.94
N ASP A 67 -9.71 21.37 5.77
CA ASP A 67 -11.08 20.85 5.60
C ASP A 67 -11.19 19.34 5.81
N ARG A 68 -10.08 18.62 6.02
CA ARG A 68 -10.07 17.18 6.24
C ARG A 68 -10.72 16.83 7.57
N LYS A 69 -11.81 16.10 7.51
CA LYS A 69 -12.55 15.69 8.70
C LYS A 69 -11.92 14.45 9.34
N PRO A 70 -11.92 14.37 10.68
CA PRO A 70 -11.47 13.15 11.37
C PRO A 70 -12.20 11.90 10.89
N PRO A 71 -11.51 10.75 10.82
CA PRO A 71 -12.10 9.49 10.39
C PRO A 71 -13.28 9.08 11.29
N GLN A 72 -14.43 8.78 10.71
CA GLN A 72 -15.62 8.39 11.43
C GLN A 72 -16.02 6.95 11.14
N ARG A 73 -16.42 6.21 12.18
CA ARG A 73 -16.91 4.82 12.05
C ARG A 73 -18.37 4.78 11.69
N ASN A 74 -18.71 3.92 10.71
CA ASN A 74 -20.08 3.59 10.35
C ASN A 74 -20.20 2.07 10.11
N VAL A 75 -20.50 1.35 11.19
CA VAL A 75 -20.60 -0.12 11.16
C VAL A 75 -21.70 -0.59 10.21
N GLY A 76 -22.83 0.15 10.11
CA GLY A 76 -23.94 -0.19 9.21
C GLY A 76 -23.53 -0.14 7.74
N LYS A 77 -22.82 0.94 7.32
CA LYS A 77 -22.27 1.04 5.95
C LYS A 77 -21.20 -0.01 5.72
N ALA A 78 -20.29 -0.24 6.66
CA ALA A 78 -19.28 -1.30 6.55
C ALA A 78 -19.91 -2.67 6.30
N TRP A 79 -20.97 -3.01 7.04
CA TRP A 79 -21.73 -4.24 6.82
C TRP A 79 -22.43 -4.29 5.47
N TYR A 80 -22.98 -3.18 4.99
CA TYR A 80 -23.58 -3.08 3.65
C TYR A 80 -22.55 -3.40 2.56
N HIS A 81 -21.39 -2.76 2.58
CA HIS A 81 -20.32 -2.97 1.61
C HIS A 81 -19.73 -4.39 1.70
N PHE A 82 -19.54 -4.90 2.91
CA PHE A 82 -19.09 -6.27 3.11
C PHE A 82 -20.03 -7.31 2.47
N LYS A 83 -21.34 -7.14 2.60
CA LYS A 83 -22.31 -8.03 1.92
C LYS A 83 -22.21 -7.99 0.40
N ARG A 84 -21.86 -6.84 -0.16
CA ARG A 84 -21.65 -6.70 -1.61
C ARG A 84 -20.38 -7.40 -2.05
N TYR A 85 -19.29 -7.22 -1.31
CA TYR A 85 -18.03 -7.92 -1.54
C TYR A 85 -18.18 -9.45 -1.52
N ILE A 86 -18.95 -10.00 -0.55
CA ILE A 86 -19.19 -11.45 -0.51
C ILE A 86 -19.92 -11.96 -1.76
N LYS A 87 -20.81 -11.16 -2.35
CA LYS A 87 -21.53 -11.54 -3.55
C LYS A 87 -20.65 -11.51 -4.80
N ASP A 88 -19.70 -10.62 -4.84
CA ASP A 88 -18.78 -10.44 -5.94
C ASP A 88 -17.41 -10.01 -5.40
N LYS A 89 -16.48 -10.97 -5.34
CA LYS A 89 -15.16 -10.79 -4.74
C LYS A 89 -14.20 -9.97 -5.60
N GLU A 90 -14.52 -9.78 -6.89
CA GLU A 90 -13.74 -8.93 -7.79
C GLU A 90 -13.95 -7.42 -7.53
N GLN A 91 -14.96 -7.08 -6.73
CA GLN A 91 -15.23 -5.68 -6.38
C GLN A 91 -14.30 -5.17 -5.26
N THR A 92 -13.04 -4.92 -5.57
CA THR A 92 -12.03 -4.38 -4.64
C THR A 92 -12.51 -3.06 -3.98
N ASN A 93 -13.29 -2.24 -4.70
CA ASN A 93 -13.89 -1.02 -4.18
C ASN A 93 -14.79 -1.25 -2.95
N GLU A 94 -15.46 -2.39 -2.85
CA GLU A 94 -16.29 -2.72 -1.68
C GLU A 94 -15.43 -3.01 -0.45
N VAL A 95 -14.26 -3.64 -0.62
CA VAL A 95 -13.28 -3.85 0.45
C VAL A 95 -12.75 -2.51 0.96
N VAL A 96 -12.36 -1.62 0.05
CA VAL A 96 -11.91 -0.26 0.40
C VAL A 96 -13.02 0.50 1.16
N ALA A 97 -14.28 0.37 0.73
CA ALA A 97 -15.41 0.98 1.42
C ALA A 97 -15.63 0.42 2.85
N VAL A 98 -15.31 -0.85 3.10
CA VAL A 98 -15.30 -1.38 4.48
C VAL A 98 -14.24 -0.68 5.32
N PHE A 99 -13.02 -0.48 4.80
CA PHE A 99 -11.96 0.22 5.51
C PHE A 99 -12.32 1.68 5.81
N ASP A 100 -12.95 2.39 4.87
CA ASP A 100 -13.35 3.79 5.08
C ASP A 100 -14.47 3.93 6.12
N ASN A 101 -15.32 2.91 6.23
CA ASN A 101 -16.37 2.91 7.24
C ASN A 101 -15.95 2.28 8.57
N LEU A 102 -14.79 1.63 8.64
CA LEU A 102 -14.14 1.15 9.84
C LEU A 102 -12.69 1.65 9.90
N PRO A 103 -12.46 2.97 9.86
CA PRO A 103 -11.14 3.54 9.68
C PRO A 103 -10.25 3.37 10.92
N TRP A 104 -8.96 3.49 10.67
CA TRP A 104 -7.98 3.79 11.70
C TRP A 104 -8.16 5.25 12.14
N ARG A 105 -8.54 5.48 13.38
CA ARG A 105 -8.88 6.82 13.88
C ARG A 105 -7.69 7.76 13.93
N GLU A 106 -6.55 7.20 14.29
CA GLU A 106 -5.29 7.92 14.48
C GLU A 106 -4.50 8.08 13.15
N LEU A 107 -5.09 7.71 12.01
CA LEU A 107 -4.41 7.73 10.71
C LEU A 107 -3.84 9.09 10.36
N HIS A 108 -4.59 10.18 10.59
CA HIS A 108 -4.14 11.52 10.27
C HIS A 108 -2.98 11.95 11.16
N ASP A 109 -3.07 11.68 12.46
CA ASP A 109 -2.03 12.04 13.43
C ASP A 109 -0.75 11.24 13.19
N GLU A 110 -0.87 9.96 12.86
CA GLU A 110 0.27 9.09 12.56
C GLU A 110 0.95 9.46 11.25
N ALA A 111 0.16 9.77 10.20
CA ALA A 111 0.70 10.26 8.94
C ALA A 111 1.45 11.60 9.14
N ALA A 112 0.86 12.51 9.91
CA ALA A 112 1.49 13.78 10.24
C ALA A 112 2.76 13.58 11.07
N ALA A 113 2.71 12.75 12.10
CA ALA A 113 3.88 12.45 12.94
C ALA A 113 5.04 11.89 12.11
N PHE A 114 4.76 10.97 11.18
CA PHE A 114 5.78 10.46 10.26
C PHE A 114 6.35 11.55 9.34
N LEU A 115 5.48 12.32 8.68
CA LEU A 115 5.87 13.36 7.73
C LEU A 115 6.57 14.58 8.38
N GLN A 116 6.44 14.74 9.68
CA GLN A 116 7.17 15.76 10.46
C GLN A 116 8.57 15.29 10.86
N THR A 117 8.90 14.00 10.74
CA THR A 117 10.28 13.52 10.93
C THR A 117 11.17 13.87 9.74
N ASP A 118 12.48 14.03 9.97
CA ASP A 118 13.46 14.24 8.91
C ASP A 118 13.40 13.12 7.87
N ARG A 119 13.26 11.88 8.32
CA ARG A 119 13.16 10.69 7.46
C ARG A 119 11.89 10.69 6.61
N GLY A 120 10.74 11.02 7.19
CA GLY A 120 9.48 11.12 6.46
C GLY A 120 9.52 12.20 5.37
N ARG A 121 10.09 13.36 5.70
CA ARG A 121 10.29 14.45 4.73
C ARG A 121 11.28 14.08 3.62
N GLU A 122 12.35 13.36 3.95
CA GLU A 122 13.31 12.84 2.97
C GLU A 122 12.63 11.90 1.98
N ILE A 123 11.88 10.90 2.48
CA ILE A 123 11.13 9.95 1.65
C ILE A 123 10.11 10.69 0.78
N TYR A 124 9.34 11.63 1.35
CA TYR A 124 8.37 12.41 0.60
C TYR A 124 9.00 13.19 -0.57
N ARG A 125 10.21 13.76 -0.37
CA ARG A 125 10.92 14.52 -1.41
C ARG A 125 11.57 13.64 -2.47
N ALA A 126 12.14 12.52 -2.05
CA ALA A 126 12.99 11.68 -2.89
C ALA A 126 12.21 10.65 -3.70
N GLU A 127 11.06 10.19 -3.18
CA GLU A 127 10.34 9.11 -3.85
C GLU A 127 9.51 9.61 -5.04
N PRO A 128 9.58 8.89 -6.17
CA PRO A 128 8.72 9.12 -7.31
C PRO A 128 7.26 8.76 -6.96
N TYR A 129 6.36 9.03 -7.91
CA TYR A 129 5.00 8.49 -7.81
C TYR A 129 5.06 6.96 -7.87
N LEU A 130 4.71 6.31 -6.76
CA LEU A 130 4.95 4.88 -6.59
C LEU A 130 4.33 3.99 -7.66
N PRO A 131 3.07 4.17 -8.10
CA PRO A 131 2.51 3.31 -9.14
C PRO A 131 3.34 3.30 -10.43
N THR A 132 3.83 4.45 -10.89
CA THR A 132 4.69 4.51 -12.08
C THR A 132 6.03 3.79 -11.85
N PHE A 133 6.64 3.96 -10.68
CA PHE A 133 7.88 3.27 -10.32
C PHE A 133 7.68 1.75 -10.24
N LEU A 134 6.57 1.30 -9.65
CA LEU A 134 6.25 -0.11 -9.46
C LEU A 134 5.88 -0.82 -10.77
N ASP A 135 5.30 -0.12 -11.74
CA ASP A 135 4.94 -0.67 -13.05
C ASP A 135 6.08 -0.59 -14.07
N ASP A 136 7.20 0.07 -13.74
CA ASP A 136 8.40 0.08 -14.59
C ASP A 136 9.22 -1.21 -14.39
N HIS A 137 8.65 -2.33 -14.83
CA HIS A 137 9.29 -3.64 -14.71
C HIS A 137 10.62 -3.72 -15.48
N GLU A 138 10.77 -2.97 -16.56
CA GLU A 138 12.02 -2.92 -17.31
C GLU A 138 13.16 -2.36 -16.45
N ALA A 139 12.94 -1.21 -15.79
CA ALA A 139 13.90 -0.63 -14.86
C ALA A 139 14.10 -1.50 -13.61
N LEU A 140 13.05 -2.06 -13.04
CA LEU A 140 13.13 -2.94 -11.87
C LEU A 140 13.93 -4.21 -12.15
N ARG A 141 13.83 -4.77 -13.33
CA ARG A 141 14.61 -5.95 -13.78
C ARG A 141 16.10 -5.65 -14.00
N CYS A 142 16.50 -4.38 -14.07
CA CYS A 142 17.92 -3.98 -14.09
C CYS A 142 18.60 -4.07 -12.73
N THR A 143 17.88 -4.29 -11.63
CA THR A 143 18.46 -4.53 -10.30
C THR A 143 19.16 -5.91 -10.24
N PRO A 144 19.98 -6.19 -9.23
CA PRO A 144 20.65 -7.48 -9.11
C PRO A 144 19.67 -8.65 -9.11
N LYS A 145 20.04 -9.76 -9.76
CA LYS A 145 19.22 -10.99 -9.76
C LYS A 145 18.99 -11.49 -8.34
N GLY A 146 17.74 -11.89 -8.03
CA GLY A 146 17.32 -12.31 -6.70
C GLY A 146 17.01 -11.14 -5.76
N SER A 147 17.01 -9.91 -6.28
CA SER A 147 16.54 -8.74 -5.54
C SER A 147 15.04 -8.80 -5.27
N PHE A 148 14.59 -7.98 -4.35
CA PHE A 148 13.18 -7.81 -4.06
C PHE A 148 12.40 -7.29 -5.27
N ALA A 149 13.00 -6.41 -6.09
CA ALA A 149 12.41 -5.95 -7.34
C ALA A 149 12.09 -7.10 -8.30
N HIS A 150 13.01 -8.07 -8.46
CA HIS A 150 12.74 -9.26 -9.29
C HIS A 150 11.59 -10.08 -8.74
N ALA A 151 11.54 -10.31 -7.42
CA ALA A 151 10.44 -11.04 -6.79
C ALA A 151 9.10 -10.30 -6.97
N TYR A 152 9.11 -8.96 -6.92
CA TYR A 152 7.94 -8.13 -7.20
C TYR A 152 7.45 -8.29 -8.64
N CYS A 153 8.33 -8.13 -9.62
CA CYS A 153 7.97 -8.30 -11.04
C CYS A 153 7.42 -9.72 -11.31
N ASP A 154 8.08 -10.76 -10.76
CA ASP A 154 7.62 -12.15 -10.93
C ASP A 154 6.23 -12.37 -10.33
N PHE A 155 5.93 -11.74 -9.20
CA PHE A 155 4.61 -11.81 -8.56
C PHE A 155 3.57 -11.09 -9.41
N MET A 156 3.78 -9.82 -9.76
CA MET A 156 2.83 -9.02 -10.52
C MET A 156 2.52 -9.61 -11.90
N GLU A 157 3.55 -10.08 -12.61
CA GLU A 157 3.40 -10.72 -13.92
C GLU A 157 2.62 -12.05 -13.83
N ARG A 158 2.91 -12.89 -12.83
CA ARG A 158 2.20 -14.14 -12.60
C ARG A 158 0.73 -13.93 -12.28
N GLU A 159 0.42 -12.92 -11.47
CA GLU A 159 -0.95 -12.62 -11.04
C GLU A 159 -1.69 -11.71 -12.06
N GLY A 160 -1.02 -11.21 -13.09
CA GLY A 160 -1.61 -10.31 -14.09
C GLY A 160 -2.02 -8.95 -13.51
N LEU A 161 -1.23 -8.44 -12.56
CA LEU A 161 -1.51 -7.20 -11.81
C LEU A 161 -0.65 -6.04 -12.28
N THR A 162 -1.17 -4.83 -12.05
CA THR A 162 -0.42 -3.57 -12.16
C THR A 162 -0.73 -2.66 -10.98
N ALA A 163 0.24 -1.84 -10.57
CA ALA A 163 0.00 -0.84 -9.52
C ALA A 163 -1.00 0.22 -10.00
N ALA A 164 -0.99 0.58 -11.28
CA ALA A 164 -1.98 1.46 -11.89
C ALA A 164 -3.42 0.88 -11.79
N GLY A 165 -3.59 -0.45 -11.97
CA GLY A 165 -4.88 -1.11 -11.82
C GLY A 165 -5.46 -0.96 -10.41
N MET A 166 -4.62 -1.04 -9.37
CA MET A 166 -5.03 -0.79 -7.99
C MET A 166 -5.46 0.67 -7.78
N VAL A 167 -4.76 1.62 -8.42
CA VAL A 167 -5.15 3.05 -8.40
C VAL A 167 -6.53 3.24 -9.01
N GLU A 168 -6.77 2.67 -10.19
CA GLU A 168 -8.08 2.78 -10.89
C GLU A 168 -9.20 2.17 -10.06
N ALA A 169 -8.99 0.97 -9.49
CA ALA A 169 -9.98 0.32 -8.64
C ALA A 169 -10.36 1.16 -7.40
N THR A 170 -9.43 1.98 -6.89
CA THR A 170 -9.70 2.86 -5.74
C THR A 170 -10.28 4.21 -6.13
N LYS A 171 -9.93 4.76 -7.31
CA LYS A 171 -10.47 6.03 -7.82
C LYS A 171 -11.93 5.94 -8.28
N ALA A 172 -12.40 4.75 -8.66
CA ALA A 172 -13.77 4.53 -9.12
C ALA A 172 -14.86 4.75 -8.05
N ARG A 173 -14.49 5.19 -6.85
CA ARG A 173 -15.43 5.49 -5.77
C ARG A 173 -15.92 6.91 -5.84
N GLU A 174 -17.25 7.08 -5.96
CA GLU A 174 -17.92 8.39 -6.04
C GLU A 174 -17.80 9.23 -4.76
N ASP A 175 -17.54 8.57 -3.60
CA ASP A 175 -17.48 9.19 -2.29
C ASP A 175 -16.05 9.31 -1.72
N ALA A 176 -15.02 9.15 -2.55
CA ALA A 176 -13.63 9.28 -2.13
C ALA A 176 -13.35 10.72 -1.64
N ASN A 177 -13.01 10.85 -0.36
CA ASN A 177 -12.64 12.11 0.26
C ASN A 177 -11.16 12.41 -0.02
N TYR A 178 -10.88 12.87 -1.25
CA TYR A 178 -9.53 13.19 -1.71
C TYR A 178 -9.16 14.62 -1.32
N PHE A 179 -8.00 14.77 -0.71
CA PHE A 179 -7.36 16.05 -0.45
C PHE A 179 -5.92 16.00 -0.94
N ASP A 180 -5.44 17.10 -1.51
CA ASP A 180 -4.07 17.22 -1.96
C ASP A 180 -3.16 17.58 -0.78
N ASP A 181 -2.88 16.61 0.07
CA ASP A 181 -2.13 16.77 1.32
C ASP A 181 -1.24 15.56 1.65
N GLY A 182 -0.44 15.69 2.70
CA GLY A 182 0.45 14.64 3.18
C GLY A 182 -0.28 13.37 3.65
N VAL A 183 -1.47 13.53 4.26
CA VAL A 183 -2.27 12.38 4.70
C VAL A 183 -2.70 11.55 3.49
N ASN A 184 -3.11 12.19 2.39
CA ASN A 184 -3.48 11.48 1.17
C ASN A 184 -2.29 10.73 0.56
N TRP A 185 -1.13 11.37 0.49
CA TRP A 185 0.10 10.72 0.06
C TRP A 185 0.42 9.47 0.91
N TYR A 186 0.24 9.54 2.24
CA TYR A 186 0.46 8.41 3.13
C TYR A 186 -0.57 7.29 2.91
N ILE A 187 -1.85 7.64 2.64
CA ILE A 187 -2.91 6.68 2.31
C ILE A 187 -2.61 5.96 0.98
N GLU A 188 -2.15 6.69 -0.02
CA GLU A 188 -1.75 6.12 -1.31
C GLU A 188 -0.59 5.13 -1.14
N ARG A 189 0.42 5.47 -0.34
CA ARG A 189 1.49 4.52 0.00
C ARG A 189 0.97 3.25 0.68
N LEU A 190 0.04 3.38 1.64
CA LEU A 190 -0.58 2.21 2.29
C LEU A 190 -1.31 1.30 1.31
N ARG A 191 -1.91 1.88 0.25
CA ARG A 191 -2.54 1.14 -0.85
C ARG A 191 -1.47 0.41 -1.67
N ASP A 192 -0.46 1.14 -2.14
CA ASP A 192 0.55 0.64 -3.07
C ASP A 192 1.45 -0.43 -2.41
N PHE A 193 1.55 -0.43 -1.09
CA PHE A 193 2.28 -1.45 -0.34
C PHE A 193 1.52 -2.76 -0.12
N HIS A 194 0.24 -2.85 -0.53
CA HIS A 194 -0.55 -4.07 -0.33
C HIS A 194 0.08 -5.28 -1.03
N ASP A 195 0.36 -5.18 -2.33
CA ASP A 195 0.94 -6.28 -3.11
C ASP A 195 2.39 -6.59 -2.67
N ILE A 196 3.13 -5.56 -2.25
CA ILE A 196 4.45 -5.70 -1.65
C ILE A 196 4.40 -6.61 -0.41
N LEU A 197 3.36 -6.49 0.41
CA LEU A 197 3.20 -7.33 1.60
C LEU A 197 2.99 -8.80 1.27
N HIS A 198 2.30 -9.16 0.19
CA HIS A 198 2.20 -10.56 -0.26
C HIS A 198 3.58 -11.17 -0.48
N ILE A 199 4.48 -10.43 -1.12
CA ILE A 199 5.82 -10.89 -1.46
C ILE A 199 6.71 -11.02 -0.21
N VAL A 200 6.69 -9.99 0.65
CA VAL A 200 7.50 -9.96 1.88
C VAL A 200 7.04 -11.05 2.84
N THR A 201 5.74 -11.21 3.03
CA THR A 201 5.18 -12.16 4.02
C THR A 201 5.07 -13.59 3.50
N GLY A 202 4.94 -13.78 2.18
CA GLY A 202 4.72 -15.07 1.55
C GLY A 202 3.27 -15.59 1.65
N TYR A 203 2.30 -14.77 2.07
CA TYR A 203 0.88 -15.11 1.94
C TYR A 203 0.44 -14.97 0.48
N GLY A 204 -0.31 -15.95 -0.04
CA GLY A 204 -0.87 -15.92 -1.39
C GLY A 204 -2.06 -14.97 -1.53
N ARG A 205 -2.58 -14.89 -2.78
CA ARG A 205 -3.80 -14.14 -3.11
C ARG A 205 -5.08 -14.96 -3.03
N ASP A 206 -4.96 -16.21 -2.58
CA ASP A 206 -6.13 -17.00 -2.23
C ASP A 206 -6.92 -16.37 -1.08
N ILE A 207 -8.16 -16.84 -0.88
CA ILE A 207 -9.06 -16.19 0.11
C ILE A 207 -8.43 -16.18 1.51
N LEU A 208 -7.76 -17.25 1.94
CA LEU A 208 -7.12 -17.31 3.25
C LEU A 208 -5.88 -16.44 3.33
N GLY A 209 -5.08 -16.39 2.25
CA GLY A 209 -3.91 -15.53 2.14
C GLY A 209 -4.27 -14.07 2.33
N GLU A 210 -5.33 -13.57 1.65
CA GLU A 210 -5.86 -12.22 1.84
C GLU A 210 -6.26 -11.94 3.29
N GLN A 211 -6.93 -12.92 3.95
CA GLN A 211 -7.30 -12.76 5.37
C GLN A 211 -6.06 -12.70 6.27
N CYS A 212 -5.01 -13.45 5.94
CA CYS A 212 -3.74 -13.41 6.65
C CYS A 212 -3.04 -12.05 6.45
N ILE A 213 -3.05 -11.50 5.23
CA ILE A 213 -2.55 -10.13 4.97
C ILE A 213 -3.31 -9.10 5.81
N PHE A 214 -4.64 -9.14 5.87
CA PHE A 214 -5.41 -8.22 6.71
C PHE A 214 -5.08 -8.37 8.20
N ALA A 215 -4.90 -9.59 8.69
CA ALA A 215 -4.50 -9.83 10.08
C ALA A 215 -3.09 -9.30 10.38
N TYR A 216 -2.15 -9.45 9.43
CA TYR A 216 -0.80 -8.91 9.50
C TYR A 216 -0.82 -7.37 9.48
N MET A 217 -1.56 -6.77 8.53
CA MET A 217 -1.68 -5.32 8.34
C MET A 217 -2.30 -4.61 9.54
N TYR A 218 -3.06 -5.29 10.38
CA TYR A 218 -3.61 -4.67 11.58
C TYR A 218 -2.54 -4.03 12.47
N HIS A 219 -1.31 -4.54 12.46
CA HIS A 219 -0.21 -3.94 13.22
C HIS A 219 0.53 -2.86 12.43
N GLN A 220 0.42 -2.87 11.10
CA GLN A 220 0.93 -1.81 10.24
C GLN A 220 -0.04 -0.62 10.19
N ARG A 221 -1.34 -0.91 10.23
CA ARG A 221 -2.46 0.03 10.14
C ARG A 221 -3.59 -0.45 11.06
N PRO A 222 -3.67 0.02 12.32
CA PRO A 222 -4.63 -0.47 13.31
C PRO A 222 -6.10 -0.08 13.04
N SER A 223 -6.59 -0.41 11.85
CA SER A 223 -7.99 -0.21 11.48
C SER A 223 -8.85 -1.40 11.94
N PRO A 224 -9.99 -1.17 12.61
CA PRO A 224 -10.95 -2.24 12.89
C PRO A 224 -11.42 -2.98 11.65
N GLY A 225 -11.41 -2.34 10.47
CA GLY A 225 -11.72 -2.96 9.18
C GLY A 225 -10.82 -4.14 8.86
N HIS A 226 -9.52 -4.06 9.16
CA HIS A 226 -8.58 -5.17 8.96
C HIS A 226 -8.96 -6.39 9.80
N LEU A 227 -9.23 -6.20 11.11
CA LEU A 227 -9.64 -7.32 11.96
C LEU A 227 -11.02 -7.86 11.56
N TYR A 228 -11.94 -6.98 11.17
CA TYR A 228 -13.26 -7.37 10.73
C TYR A 228 -13.18 -8.28 9.50
N LEU A 229 -12.48 -7.87 8.44
CA LEU A 229 -12.32 -8.65 7.22
C LEU A 229 -11.54 -9.95 7.50
N ALA A 230 -10.42 -9.86 8.20
CA ALA A 230 -9.59 -11.01 8.54
C ALA A 230 -10.37 -12.12 9.25
N TRP A 231 -11.09 -11.78 10.33
CA TRP A 231 -11.80 -12.78 11.11
C TRP A 231 -13.04 -13.33 10.40
N ILE A 232 -13.86 -12.45 9.80
CA ILE A 232 -15.06 -12.89 9.11
C ILE A 232 -14.71 -13.74 7.89
N GLY A 233 -13.71 -13.31 7.10
CA GLY A 233 -13.26 -14.09 5.95
C GLY A 233 -12.69 -15.45 6.37
N ALA A 234 -11.83 -15.52 7.40
CA ALA A 234 -11.32 -16.80 7.91
C ALA A 234 -12.41 -17.71 8.45
N LEU A 235 -13.45 -17.18 9.10
CA LEU A 235 -14.61 -17.95 9.53
C LEU A 235 -15.42 -18.47 8.34
N MET A 236 -15.54 -17.71 7.25
CA MET A 236 -16.18 -18.16 6.02
C MET A 236 -15.39 -19.29 5.36
N VAL A 237 -14.07 -19.17 5.24
CA VAL A 237 -13.20 -20.26 4.76
C VAL A 237 -13.39 -21.49 5.66
N ARG A 238 -13.42 -21.32 6.98
CA ARG A 238 -13.65 -22.43 7.91
C ARG A 238 -15.04 -23.07 7.75
N ALA A 239 -16.06 -22.27 7.44
CA ALA A 239 -17.42 -22.78 7.19
C ALA A 239 -17.52 -23.55 5.86
N GLN A 240 -16.77 -23.14 4.84
CA GLN A 240 -16.68 -23.87 3.57
C GLN A 240 -15.89 -25.20 3.71
N ALA A 241 -14.88 -25.21 4.57
CA ALA A 241 -14.01 -26.35 4.84
C ALA A 241 -14.33 -27.01 6.20
N LEU A 242 -15.64 -27.24 6.52
CA LEU A 242 -16.06 -27.77 7.82
C LEU A 242 -15.44 -29.11 8.20
N ARG A 243 -15.22 -29.97 7.22
CA ARG A 243 -14.64 -31.32 7.41
C ARG A 243 -13.11 -31.33 7.35
N SER A 244 -12.50 -30.24 6.94
CA SER A 244 -11.05 -30.12 6.86
C SER A 244 -10.42 -30.10 8.25
N ARG A 245 -9.25 -30.75 8.35
CA ARG A 245 -8.37 -30.69 9.52
C ARG A 245 -7.42 -29.48 9.51
N ALA A 246 -7.51 -28.64 8.47
CA ALA A 246 -6.62 -27.50 8.31
C ALA A 246 -6.75 -26.47 9.44
N PRO A 247 -5.64 -25.99 10.01
CA PRO A 247 -5.63 -25.03 11.11
C PRO A 247 -5.85 -23.58 10.63
N ILE A 248 -6.98 -23.30 9.94
CA ILE A 248 -7.30 -22.00 9.31
C ILE A 248 -7.16 -20.84 10.31
N ILE A 249 -7.78 -20.95 11.48
CA ILE A 249 -7.69 -19.93 12.53
C ILE A 249 -6.25 -19.83 13.10
N GLY A 250 -5.48 -20.92 13.03
CA GLY A 250 -4.07 -20.92 13.39
C GLY A 250 -3.24 -20.04 12.46
N ALA A 251 -3.48 -20.12 11.13
CA ALA A 251 -2.82 -19.28 10.14
C ALA A 251 -3.09 -17.79 10.38
N LEU A 252 -4.36 -17.43 10.66
CA LEU A 252 -4.72 -16.05 10.97
C LEU A 252 -4.02 -15.52 12.24
N ARG A 253 -3.93 -16.35 13.29
CA ARG A 253 -3.23 -15.98 14.53
C ARG A 253 -1.72 -15.85 14.32
N GLU A 254 -1.12 -16.72 13.48
CA GLU A 254 0.27 -16.60 13.06
C GLU A 254 0.51 -15.28 12.33
N ALA A 255 -0.30 -14.95 11.32
CA ALA A 255 -0.21 -13.71 10.57
C ALA A 255 -0.27 -12.47 11.48
N ARG A 256 -1.23 -12.44 12.39
CA ARG A 256 -1.35 -11.35 13.36
C ARG A 256 -0.12 -11.23 14.27
N ARG A 257 0.46 -12.34 14.72
CA ARG A 257 1.67 -12.35 15.56
C ARG A 257 2.88 -11.87 14.77
N ASN A 258 3.03 -12.31 13.50
CA ASN A 258 4.11 -11.90 12.63
C ASN A 258 4.05 -10.40 12.35
N GLY A 259 2.86 -9.85 12.04
CA GLY A 259 2.67 -8.43 11.86
C GLY A 259 3.01 -7.58 13.09
N LYS A 260 2.80 -8.12 14.30
CA LYS A 260 3.17 -7.42 15.55
C LYS A 260 4.68 -7.21 15.70
N GLY A 261 5.48 -8.13 15.19
CA GLY A 261 6.95 -8.06 15.25
C GLY A 261 7.57 -7.21 14.14
N CYS A 262 6.80 -6.80 13.14
CA CYS A 262 7.27 -6.09 11.98
C CYS A 262 7.25 -4.56 12.19
N PRO A 263 8.34 -3.83 11.91
CA PRO A 263 8.31 -2.38 11.84
C PRO A 263 7.38 -1.90 10.70
N ARG A 264 6.99 -0.64 10.70
CA ARG A 264 6.11 -0.10 9.65
C ARG A 264 6.82 -0.04 8.31
N ILE A 265 6.43 -0.92 7.39
CA ILE A 265 7.05 -1.04 6.06
C ILE A 265 6.76 0.22 5.23
N VAL A 266 5.56 0.78 5.34
CA VAL A 266 5.15 1.99 4.61
C VAL A 266 6.03 3.21 4.91
N GLU A 267 6.72 3.22 6.03
CA GLU A 267 7.64 4.30 6.45
C GLU A 267 9.08 4.06 5.99
N GLN A 268 9.32 3.07 5.13
CA GLN A 268 10.64 2.76 4.60
C GLN A 268 10.79 3.21 3.14
N PRO A 269 12.00 3.61 2.70
CA PRO A 269 12.25 4.02 1.33
C PRO A 269 12.19 2.81 0.39
N ILE A 270 11.19 2.77 -0.46
CA ILE A 270 10.92 1.61 -1.30
C ILE A 270 12.04 1.33 -2.31
N GLN A 271 12.63 2.36 -2.88
CA GLN A 271 13.70 2.21 -3.87
C GLN A 271 14.93 1.50 -3.31
N GLU A 272 15.31 1.82 -2.06
CA GLU A 272 16.42 1.15 -1.38
C GLU A 272 16.12 -0.33 -1.11
N LEU A 273 14.87 -0.64 -0.73
CA LEU A 273 14.44 -2.01 -0.46
C LEU A 273 14.46 -2.88 -1.71
N PHE A 274 14.03 -2.33 -2.85
CA PHE A 274 13.92 -3.08 -4.09
C PHE A 274 15.27 -3.56 -4.63
N ALA A 275 16.35 -2.86 -4.34
CA ALA A 275 17.70 -3.28 -4.72
C ALA A 275 18.27 -4.42 -3.88
N LEU A 276 17.67 -4.71 -2.70
CA LEU A 276 18.16 -5.71 -1.75
C LEU A 276 17.67 -7.12 -2.10
N PRO A 277 18.38 -8.17 -1.70
CA PRO A 277 17.85 -9.52 -1.73
C PRO A 277 16.55 -9.64 -0.90
N LEU A 278 15.54 -10.38 -1.40
CA LEU A 278 14.26 -10.54 -0.71
C LEU A 278 14.42 -11.05 0.74
N GLU A 279 15.34 -12.00 0.95
CA GLU A 279 15.59 -12.54 2.31
C GLU A 279 16.17 -11.50 3.26
N GLU A 280 16.99 -10.57 2.76
CA GLU A 280 17.48 -9.44 3.55
C GLU A 280 16.34 -8.49 3.93
N VAL A 281 15.42 -8.21 2.99
CA VAL A 281 14.21 -7.41 3.27
C VAL A 281 13.36 -8.09 4.35
N ARG A 282 13.13 -9.40 4.23
CA ARG A 282 12.40 -10.19 5.24
C ARG A 282 13.06 -10.13 6.62
N ALA A 283 14.39 -10.24 6.66
CA ALA A 283 15.16 -10.15 7.91
C ALA A 283 15.05 -8.75 8.53
N ARG A 284 15.18 -7.67 7.73
CA ARG A 284 15.04 -6.29 8.21
C ARG A 284 13.65 -6.02 8.81
N PHE A 285 12.62 -6.63 8.25
CA PHE A 285 11.24 -6.50 8.73
C PHE A 285 10.85 -7.54 9.77
N ASN A 286 11.78 -8.41 10.20
CA ASN A 286 11.48 -9.48 11.14
C ASN A 286 10.22 -10.28 10.73
N THR A 287 10.12 -10.59 9.44
CA THR A 287 8.98 -11.30 8.86
C THR A 287 9.34 -12.77 8.66
N PRO A 288 8.96 -13.66 9.58
CA PRO A 288 9.20 -15.10 9.43
C PRO A 288 8.28 -15.70 8.36
N ALA A 289 8.70 -16.83 7.79
CA ALA A 289 7.88 -17.59 6.86
C ALA A 289 6.51 -17.97 7.49
N PRO A 290 5.42 -17.98 6.70
CA PRO A 290 4.07 -18.27 7.18
C PRO A 290 3.79 -19.77 7.24
N HIS A 291 4.42 -20.47 8.18
CA HIS A 291 4.42 -21.95 8.26
C HIS A 291 3.03 -22.54 8.43
N VAL A 292 2.19 -21.92 9.26
CA VAL A 292 0.82 -22.46 9.50
C VAL A 292 -0.05 -22.26 8.26
N TYR A 293 0.09 -21.12 7.58
CA TYR A 293 -0.60 -20.87 6.32
C TYR A 293 -0.20 -21.91 5.25
N HIS A 294 1.10 -22.14 5.04
CA HIS A 294 1.57 -23.15 4.07
C HIS A 294 1.02 -24.53 4.42
N LYS A 295 1.02 -24.89 5.71
CA LYS A 295 0.40 -26.14 6.16
C LYS A 295 -1.10 -26.24 5.83
N VAL A 296 -1.85 -25.13 5.93
CA VAL A 296 -3.27 -25.10 5.53
C VAL A 296 -3.39 -25.38 4.03
N MET A 297 -2.57 -24.69 3.21
CA MET A 297 -2.57 -24.84 1.75
C MET A 297 -2.22 -26.27 1.32
N ASP A 298 -1.26 -26.92 2.00
CA ASP A 298 -0.91 -28.32 1.73
C ASP A 298 -2.08 -29.25 2.06
N ILE A 299 -2.72 -29.06 3.21
CA ILE A 299 -3.89 -29.87 3.60
C ILE A 299 -5.06 -29.64 2.62
N PHE A 300 -5.33 -28.41 2.20
CA PHE A 300 -6.38 -28.13 1.23
C PHE A 300 -6.12 -28.82 -0.10
N ARG A 301 -4.86 -28.82 -0.56
CA ARG A 301 -4.46 -29.54 -1.78
C ARG A 301 -4.66 -31.06 -1.64
N GLU A 302 -4.29 -31.65 -0.48
CA GLU A 302 -4.50 -33.06 -0.17
C GLU A 302 -5.99 -33.42 -0.11
N GLU A 303 -6.82 -32.54 0.40
CA GLU A 303 -8.27 -32.74 0.58
C GLU A 303 -9.09 -32.34 -0.66
N GLY A 304 -8.45 -31.80 -1.72
CA GLY A 304 -9.11 -31.32 -2.95
C GLY A 304 -10.01 -30.11 -2.70
N ILE A 305 -9.66 -29.28 -1.73
CA ILE A 305 -10.34 -28.02 -1.41
C ILE A 305 -9.64 -26.90 -2.17
N ASP A 306 -10.41 -26.13 -2.94
CA ASP A 306 -9.94 -24.91 -3.59
C ASP A 306 -10.12 -23.74 -2.59
N PRO A 307 -9.02 -23.06 -2.18
CA PRO A 307 -9.02 -22.04 -1.14
C PRO A 307 -9.59 -20.68 -1.56
#